data_57fd01ea31c0cd779df256351075cb64
#
_entry.id   57fd01ea31c0cd779df256351075cb64
#
_cell.length_a   1.000
_cell.length_b   1.000
_cell.length_c   1.000
_cell.angle_alpha   90.00
_cell.angle_beta   90.00
_cell.angle_gamma   90.00
#
_symmetry.space_group_name_H-M   'P 1'
#
loop_
_entity.id
_entity.type
_entity.pdbx_description
1 polymer ?
#
loop_
_entity_poly.entity_id
_entity_poly.type
_entity_poly.pdbx_seq_one_letter_code
_entity_poly.pdbx_strand_id
1 'polypeptide(L)'
;MELNSVQHDALVELLNIGFGRAGASLSKLTQQRVLLDVPHVAIHPITHLNQSLGRVVEDRVASVHQVFTGPVAGDALLILDPVAAATLTELLTDVPALSMDLDPSSREVFTEVGNILLNACIGTFGNMLGVPVAFSVPDVDVSSVHNVIERMLDAGDAFRYALIVTAGFRLRSSAVTGYVVIVLTVQSLKRLLEALDEWERMQGANGGTH
;
A
#
# COMPACT_ATOMS: atom_id res chain seq x y z
N MET A 1 -11.50 -1.06 -16.67
CA MET A 1 -10.66 -2.28 -16.77
C MET A 1 -10.90 -3.02 -15.48
N GLU A 2 -11.30 -4.28 -15.54
CA GLU A 2 -11.60 -5.09 -14.36
C GLU A 2 -10.65 -6.29 -14.35
N LEU A 3 -10.25 -6.73 -13.15
CA LEU A 3 -9.50 -7.98 -12.98
C LEU A 3 -10.44 -9.16 -13.23
N ASN A 4 -9.95 -10.17 -13.92
CA ASN A 4 -10.60 -11.48 -13.86
C ASN A 4 -10.25 -12.16 -12.52
N SER A 5 -10.96 -13.26 -12.18
CA SER A 5 -10.76 -13.96 -10.91
C SER A 5 -9.33 -14.45 -10.70
N VAL A 6 -8.71 -14.96 -11.76
CA VAL A 6 -7.33 -15.47 -11.76
C VAL A 6 -6.32 -14.36 -11.47
N GLN A 7 -6.44 -13.22 -12.17
CA GLN A 7 -5.61 -12.03 -11.93
C GLN A 7 -5.81 -11.46 -10.52
N HIS A 8 -7.05 -11.47 -10.02
CA HIS A 8 -7.36 -11.02 -8.67
C HIS A 8 -6.64 -11.89 -7.62
N ASP A 9 -6.75 -13.21 -7.73
CA ASP A 9 -6.16 -14.15 -6.79
C ASP A 9 -4.62 -14.07 -6.83
N ALA A 10 -4.03 -13.98 -8.02
CA ALA A 10 -2.60 -13.78 -8.20
C ALA A 10 -2.12 -12.46 -7.58
N LEU A 11 -2.88 -11.37 -7.75
CA LEU A 11 -2.56 -10.07 -7.17
C LEU A 11 -2.62 -10.10 -5.63
N VAL A 12 -3.65 -10.74 -5.06
CA VAL A 12 -3.79 -10.91 -3.61
C VAL A 12 -2.62 -11.71 -3.06
N GLU A 13 -2.20 -12.78 -3.73
CA GLU A 13 -1.05 -13.59 -3.29
C GLU A 13 0.25 -12.79 -3.32
N LEU A 14 0.51 -12.02 -4.38
CA LEU A 14 1.68 -11.15 -4.47
C LEU A 14 1.71 -10.07 -3.39
N LEU A 15 0.56 -9.45 -3.12
CA LEU A 15 0.44 -8.47 -2.04
C LEU A 15 0.69 -9.12 -0.68
N ASN A 16 0.18 -10.33 -0.45
CA ASN A 16 0.46 -11.09 0.77
C ASN A 16 1.95 -11.39 0.95
N ILE A 17 2.66 -11.72 -0.14
CA ILE A 17 4.13 -11.89 -0.12
C ILE A 17 4.81 -10.55 0.27
N GLY A 18 4.42 -9.44 -0.35
CA GLY A 18 4.93 -8.11 -0.04
C GLY A 18 4.67 -7.73 1.43
N PHE A 19 3.45 -7.89 1.90
CA PHE A 19 3.07 -7.62 3.29
C PHE A 19 3.75 -8.54 4.29
N GLY A 20 3.96 -9.81 3.93
CA GLY A 20 4.75 -10.73 4.75
C GLY A 20 6.18 -10.24 4.95
N ARG A 21 6.83 -9.72 3.90
CA ARG A 21 8.17 -9.12 3.96
C ARG A 21 8.17 -7.83 4.79
N ALA A 22 7.18 -6.97 4.61
CA ALA A 22 7.01 -5.74 5.40
C ALA A 22 6.83 -6.08 6.88
N GLY A 23 5.94 -7.02 7.21
CA GLY A 23 5.72 -7.47 8.58
C GLY A 23 6.97 -8.04 9.24
N ALA A 24 7.77 -8.81 8.51
CA ALA A 24 9.05 -9.31 8.99
C ALA A 24 10.06 -8.17 9.25
N SER A 25 10.10 -7.16 8.39
CA SER A 25 10.97 -5.98 8.55
C SER A 25 10.52 -5.12 9.74
N LEU A 26 9.23 -4.85 9.86
CA LEU A 26 8.67 -4.12 11.01
C LEU A 26 8.89 -4.89 12.33
N SER A 27 8.74 -6.21 12.31
CA SER A 27 9.01 -7.05 13.50
C SER A 27 10.46 -6.97 13.95
N LYS A 28 11.41 -6.90 13.01
CA LYS A 28 12.83 -6.71 13.33
C LYS A 28 13.11 -5.31 13.89
N LEU A 29 12.50 -4.28 13.30
CA LEU A 29 12.68 -2.89 13.71
C LEU A 29 12.17 -2.67 15.14
N THR A 30 11.01 -3.21 15.45
CA THR A 30 10.30 -2.98 16.73
C THR A 30 10.59 -4.03 17.78
N GLN A 31 11.27 -5.13 17.43
CA GLN A 31 11.48 -6.32 18.28
C GLN A 31 10.15 -6.93 18.80
N GLN A 32 9.06 -6.66 18.10
CA GLN A 32 7.72 -7.17 18.39
C GLN A 32 7.17 -7.92 17.18
N ARG A 33 6.27 -8.87 17.42
CA ARG A 33 5.62 -9.57 16.32
C ARG A 33 4.58 -8.67 15.65
N VAL A 34 4.85 -8.28 14.42
CA VAL A 34 3.94 -7.53 13.53
C VAL A 34 3.42 -8.49 12.47
N LEU A 35 2.11 -8.63 12.40
CA LEU A 35 1.43 -9.38 11.34
C LEU A 35 0.68 -8.41 10.44
N LEU A 36 0.84 -8.57 9.15
CA LEU A 36 0.12 -7.82 8.12
C LEU A 36 -0.68 -8.79 7.27
N ASP A 37 -1.92 -8.44 6.98
CA ASP A 37 -2.81 -9.19 6.11
C ASP A 37 -3.50 -8.29 5.09
N VAL A 38 -3.87 -8.87 3.95
CA VAL A 38 -4.55 -8.22 2.84
C VAL A 38 -5.97 -8.79 2.74
N PRO A 39 -6.97 -8.20 3.44
CA PRO A 39 -8.32 -8.75 3.42
C PRO A 39 -9.09 -8.43 2.13
N HIS A 40 -8.74 -7.35 1.43
CA HIS A 40 -9.47 -6.91 0.24
C HIS A 40 -8.59 -6.10 -0.72
N VAL A 41 -8.81 -6.34 -2.02
CA VAL A 41 -8.14 -5.62 -3.12
C VAL A 41 -9.19 -5.17 -4.14
N ALA A 42 -9.13 -3.92 -4.59
CA ALA A 42 -9.99 -3.38 -5.63
C ALA A 42 -9.21 -2.46 -6.58
N ILE A 43 -9.59 -2.47 -7.86
CA ILE A 43 -9.05 -1.54 -8.86
C ILE A 43 -10.17 -0.63 -9.36
N HIS A 44 -9.90 0.67 -9.33
CA HIS A 44 -10.83 1.69 -9.81
C HIS A 44 -10.14 2.68 -10.74
N PRO A 45 -10.85 3.28 -11.70
CA PRO A 45 -10.38 4.51 -12.34
C PRO A 45 -10.08 5.56 -11.27
N ILE A 46 -8.99 6.32 -11.43
CA ILE A 46 -8.59 7.32 -10.43
C ILE A 46 -9.70 8.35 -10.14
N THR A 47 -10.52 8.65 -11.13
CA THR A 47 -11.69 9.55 -11.00
C THR A 47 -12.73 9.06 -9.99
N HIS A 48 -12.75 7.77 -9.67
CA HIS A 48 -13.64 7.17 -8.68
C HIS A 48 -12.99 7.03 -7.30
N LEU A 49 -11.72 7.41 -7.15
CA LEU A 49 -10.95 7.23 -5.92
C LEU A 49 -11.61 7.93 -4.73
N ASN A 50 -12.10 9.16 -4.93
CA ASN A 50 -12.85 9.91 -3.91
C ASN A 50 -14.08 9.15 -3.39
N GLN A 51 -14.85 8.55 -4.30
CA GLN A 51 -16.04 7.80 -3.94
C GLN A 51 -15.68 6.47 -3.25
N SER A 52 -14.60 5.84 -3.67
CA SER A 52 -14.16 4.55 -3.14
C SER A 52 -13.53 4.69 -1.75
N LEU A 53 -12.64 5.67 -1.55
CA LEU A 53 -12.02 5.94 -0.25
C LEU A 53 -12.98 6.63 0.71
N GLY A 54 -13.77 7.62 0.27
CA GLY A 54 -14.72 8.34 1.13
C GLY A 54 -15.85 7.49 1.71
N ARG A 55 -15.99 6.22 1.27
CA ARG A 55 -16.93 5.24 1.89
C ARG A 55 -16.31 4.48 3.04
N VAL A 56 -14.98 4.44 3.11
CA VAL A 56 -14.24 3.55 4.02
C VAL A 56 -13.28 4.29 4.94
N VAL A 57 -13.01 5.55 4.66
CA VAL A 57 -12.10 6.41 5.43
C VAL A 57 -12.82 7.68 5.86
N GLU A 58 -12.56 8.15 7.08
CA GLU A 58 -13.07 9.42 7.57
C GLU A 58 -12.49 10.61 6.80
N ASP A 59 -13.09 11.80 7.00
CA ASP A 59 -12.73 13.00 6.24
C ASP A 59 -11.26 13.43 6.46
N ARG A 60 -10.69 13.18 7.64
CA ARG A 60 -9.30 13.47 8.00
C ARG A 60 -8.47 12.18 8.06
N VAL A 61 -7.29 12.21 7.44
CA VAL A 61 -6.37 11.06 7.36
C VAL A 61 -4.94 11.46 7.63
N ALA A 62 -4.16 10.50 8.15
CA ALA A 62 -2.72 10.49 8.10
C ALA A 62 -2.29 9.67 6.88
N SER A 63 -1.41 10.21 6.06
CA SER A 63 -0.92 9.54 4.86
C SER A 63 0.61 9.60 4.75
N VAL A 64 1.19 8.52 4.22
CA VAL A 64 2.57 8.47 3.74
C VAL A 64 2.52 8.30 2.24
N HIS A 65 3.10 9.23 1.50
CA HIS A 65 3.14 9.22 0.05
C HIS A 65 4.56 8.98 -0.46
N GLN A 66 4.70 8.12 -1.45
CA GLN A 66 5.93 7.87 -2.19
C GLN A 66 5.66 7.80 -3.69
N VAL A 67 6.50 8.46 -4.48
CA VAL A 67 6.55 8.26 -5.93
C VAL A 67 7.51 7.13 -6.22
N PHE A 68 7.13 6.22 -7.11
CA PHE A 68 8.03 5.21 -7.63
C PHE A 68 8.21 5.36 -9.13
N THR A 69 9.43 5.10 -9.60
CA THR A 69 9.84 5.31 -10.99
C THR A 69 10.57 4.10 -11.52
N GLY A 70 10.57 3.98 -12.84
CA GLY A 70 11.17 2.86 -13.58
C GLY A 70 10.30 2.47 -14.78
N PRO A 71 10.48 1.25 -15.31
CA PRO A 71 9.59 0.71 -16.36
C PRO A 71 8.12 0.58 -15.91
N VAL A 72 7.89 0.47 -14.63
CA VAL A 72 6.59 0.67 -13.96
C VAL A 72 6.75 1.86 -13.03
N ALA A 73 5.86 2.82 -13.16
CA ALA A 73 5.90 4.09 -12.42
C ALA A 73 4.51 4.46 -11.90
N GLY A 74 4.49 5.22 -10.83
CA GLY A 74 3.25 5.68 -10.22
C GLY A 74 3.45 6.28 -8.84
N ASP A 75 2.36 6.37 -8.10
CA ASP A 75 2.31 6.86 -6.73
C ASP A 75 1.83 5.74 -5.80
N ALA A 76 2.41 5.67 -4.61
CA ALA A 76 2.00 4.74 -3.56
C ALA A 76 1.71 5.49 -2.28
N LEU A 77 0.60 5.18 -1.63
CA LEU A 77 0.19 5.79 -0.37
C LEU A 77 -0.18 4.73 0.65
N LEU A 78 0.23 4.97 1.89
CA LEU A 78 -0.39 4.38 3.07
C LEU A 78 -1.32 5.43 3.66
N ILE A 79 -2.57 5.06 3.90
CA ILE A 79 -3.61 5.95 4.46
C ILE A 79 -4.21 5.28 5.69
N LEU A 80 -4.21 5.99 6.81
CA LEU A 80 -4.88 5.60 8.05
C LEU A 80 -5.75 6.76 8.55
N ASP A 81 -6.80 6.47 9.32
CA ASP A 81 -7.38 7.51 10.14
C ASP A 81 -6.37 7.97 11.22
N PRO A 82 -6.49 9.20 11.77
CA PRO A 82 -5.50 9.73 12.71
C PRO A 82 -5.38 8.92 14.00
N VAL A 83 -6.47 8.30 14.46
CA VAL A 83 -6.47 7.44 15.66
C VAL A 83 -5.71 6.15 15.37
N ALA A 84 -5.95 5.55 14.20
CA ALA A 84 -5.24 4.36 13.76
C ALA A 84 -3.73 4.62 13.59
N ALA A 85 -3.36 5.77 13.02
CA ALA A 85 -1.96 6.16 12.86
C ALA A 85 -1.26 6.37 14.22
N ALA A 86 -1.91 7.07 15.15
CA ALA A 86 -1.43 7.27 16.51
C ALA A 86 -1.29 5.94 17.25
N THR A 87 -2.32 5.08 17.20
CA THR A 87 -2.30 3.75 17.80
C THR A 87 -1.18 2.88 17.24
N LEU A 88 -0.99 2.88 15.92
CA LEU A 88 0.08 2.13 15.28
C LEU A 88 1.45 2.60 15.75
N THR A 89 1.66 3.92 15.83
CA THR A 89 2.91 4.52 16.31
C THR A 89 3.17 4.15 17.78
N GLU A 90 2.17 4.26 18.64
CA GLU A 90 2.27 3.88 20.05
C GLU A 90 2.62 2.38 20.22
N LEU A 91 1.97 1.50 19.46
CA LEU A 91 2.24 0.06 19.51
C LEU A 91 3.66 -0.30 19.04
N LEU A 92 4.24 0.51 18.15
CA LEU A 92 5.57 0.27 17.61
C LEU A 92 6.70 0.85 18.47
N THR A 93 6.41 1.91 19.23
CA THR A 93 7.43 2.64 20.02
C THR A 93 7.32 2.42 21.52
N ASP A 94 6.21 1.88 22.01
CA ASP A 94 5.84 1.85 23.43
C ASP A 94 5.72 3.26 24.07
N VAL A 95 5.60 4.31 23.26
CA VAL A 95 5.45 5.71 23.71
C VAL A 95 4.00 6.13 23.42
N PRO A 96 3.24 6.58 24.44
CA PRO A 96 1.88 7.06 24.23
C PRO A 96 1.83 8.20 23.20
N ALA A 97 0.90 8.11 22.27
CA ALA A 97 0.67 9.18 21.30
C ALA A 97 0.10 10.41 22.04
N LEU A 98 0.81 11.55 21.99
CA LEU A 98 0.44 12.77 22.70
C LEU A 98 -0.72 13.52 22.02
N SER A 99 -0.96 13.29 20.74
CA SER A 99 -2.06 13.93 19.99
C SER A 99 -2.44 13.12 18.74
N MET A 100 -3.65 13.38 18.24
CA MET A 100 -4.09 12.89 16.92
C MET A 100 -3.37 13.58 15.74
N ASP A 101 -2.69 14.70 16.00
CA ASP A 101 -1.84 15.40 15.03
C ASP A 101 -0.42 14.91 15.17
N LEU A 102 -0.11 13.73 14.68
CA LEU A 102 1.21 13.09 14.76
C LEU A 102 2.33 14.10 15.11
N ASP A 103 2.84 14.08 16.34
CA ASP A 103 3.99 14.88 16.75
C ASP A 103 5.23 14.50 15.92
N PRO A 104 6.33 15.27 15.94
CA PRO A 104 7.48 15.01 15.09
C PRO A 104 8.04 13.59 15.21
N SER A 105 8.06 13.01 16.41
CA SER A 105 8.54 11.64 16.63
C SER A 105 7.59 10.60 16.04
N SER A 106 6.29 10.78 16.25
CA SER A 106 5.25 9.94 15.67
C SER A 106 5.23 10.00 14.14
N ARG A 107 5.50 11.18 13.56
CA ARG A 107 5.66 11.35 12.11
C ARG A 107 6.83 10.55 11.57
N GLU A 108 7.99 10.59 12.24
CA GLU A 108 9.18 9.84 11.82
C GLU A 108 8.89 8.33 11.81
N VAL A 109 8.28 7.80 12.87
CA VAL A 109 7.90 6.39 12.96
C VAL A 109 6.88 6.03 11.86
N PHE A 110 5.85 6.85 11.67
CA PHE A 110 4.83 6.61 10.65
C PHE A 110 5.41 6.67 9.24
N THR A 111 6.38 7.58 9.00
CA THR A 111 7.15 7.64 7.75
C THR A 111 7.87 6.33 7.49
N GLU A 112 8.57 5.79 8.49
CA GLU A 112 9.34 4.55 8.33
C GLU A 112 8.42 3.35 8.11
N VAL A 113 7.28 3.28 8.81
CA VAL A 113 6.26 2.24 8.56
C VAL A 113 5.78 2.28 7.11
N GLY A 114 5.41 3.47 6.62
CA GLY A 114 4.99 3.66 5.24
C GLY A 114 6.08 3.27 4.26
N ASN A 115 7.31 3.72 4.48
CA ASN A 115 8.46 3.40 3.66
C ASN A 115 8.67 1.87 3.54
N ILE A 116 8.71 1.16 4.67
CA ILE A 116 8.88 -0.30 4.69
C ILE A 116 7.74 -1.00 3.95
N LEU A 117 6.49 -0.61 4.21
CA LEU A 117 5.31 -1.25 3.62
C LEU A 117 5.21 -1.00 2.12
N LEU A 118 5.32 0.27 1.69
CA LEU A 118 5.20 0.65 0.30
C LEU A 118 6.33 0.06 -0.55
N ASN A 119 7.58 0.13 -0.05
CA ASN A 119 8.73 -0.46 -0.74
C ASN A 119 8.60 -1.99 -0.86
N ALA A 120 8.09 -2.67 0.16
CA ALA A 120 7.88 -4.12 0.10
C ALA A 120 6.78 -4.50 -0.91
N CYS A 121 5.68 -3.75 -0.96
CA CYS A 121 4.59 -3.98 -1.92
C CYS A 121 5.06 -3.74 -3.37
N ILE A 122 5.58 -2.55 -3.65
CA ILE A 122 6.01 -2.17 -5.01
C ILE A 122 7.24 -2.95 -5.44
N GLY A 123 8.18 -3.22 -4.52
CA GLY A 123 9.34 -4.07 -4.80
C GLY A 123 8.96 -5.50 -5.18
N THR A 124 7.86 -6.03 -4.65
CA THR A 124 7.33 -7.33 -5.06
C THR A 124 6.84 -7.30 -6.51
N PHE A 125 6.17 -6.22 -6.93
CA PHE A 125 5.79 -6.01 -8.34
C PHE A 125 7.02 -5.86 -9.24
N GLY A 126 8.01 -5.07 -8.84
CA GLY A 126 9.25 -4.93 -9.59
C GLY A 126 9.97 -6.26 -9.79
N ASN A 127 10.05 -7.08 -8.74
CA ASN A 127 10.65 -8.41 -8.80
C ASN A 127 9.88 -9.37 -9.72
N MET A 128 8.56 -9.35 -9.67
CA MET A 128 7.71 -10.17 -10.56
C MET A 128 7.90 -9.78 -12.02
N LEU A 129 7.96 -8.47 -12.28
CA LEU A 129 8.15 -7.93 -13.62
C LEU A 129 9.61 -8.02 -14.13
N GLY A 130 10.55 -8.42 -13.26
CA GLY A 130 11.98 -8.44 -13.59
C GLY A 130 12.55 -7.05 -13.89
N VAL A 131 11.99 -5.98 -13.31
CA VAL A 131 12.39 -4.59 -13.57
C VAL A 131 12.83 -3.87 -12.29
N PRO A 132 13.83 -2.98 -12.39
CA PRO A 132 14.21 -2.13 -11.27
C PRO A 132 13.13 -1.08 -11.01
N VAL A 133 12.89 -0.81 -9.72
CA VAL A 133 12.02 0.28 -9.26
C VAL A 133 12.81 1.15 -8.31
N ALA A 134 12.79 2.45 -8.53
CA ALA A 134 13.37 3.45 -7.63
C ALA A 134 12.26 4.22 -6.90
N PHE A 135 12.52 4.60 -5.67
CA PHE A 135 11.54 5.27 -4.78
C PHE A 135 12.02 6.67 -4.42
N SER A 136 11.08 7.61 -4.33
CA SER A 136 11.31 8.91 -3.72
C SER A 136 11.45 8.79 -2.20
N VAL A 137 11.92 9.86 -1.57
CA VAL A 137 11.79 10.02 -0.12
C VAL A 137 10.29 10.06 0.23
N PRO A 138 9.83 9.34 1.26
CA PRO A 138 8.44 9.39 1.71
C PRO A 138 8.08 10.79 2.23
N ASP A 139 6.86 11.23 1.93
CA ASP A 139 6.25 12.45 2.47
C ASP A 139 5.06 12.10 3.36
N VAL A 140 5.00 12.69 4.56
CA VAL A 140 3.92 12.47 5.53
C VAL A 140 3.05 13.70 5.64
N ASP A 141 1.76 13.50 5.50
CA ASP A 141 0.76 14.55 5.66
C ASP A 141 -0.43 14.09 6.51
N VAL A 142 -1.03 15.05 7.24
CA VAL A 142 -2.29 14.86 7.97
C VAL A 142 -3.26 15.90 7.46
N SER A 143 -4.16 15.49 6.58
CA SER A 143 -5.09 16.39 5.89
C SER A 143 -6.42 15.71 5.56
N SER A 144 -7.29 16.35 4.82
CA SER A 144 -8.50 15.71 4.33
C SER A 144 -8.19 14.68 3.23
N VAL A 145 -8.99 13.62 3.16
CA VAL A 145 -8.93 12.64 2.05
C VAL A 145 -9.02 13.35 0.70
N HIS A 146 -9.86 14.40 0.62
CA HIS A 146 -10.00 15.18 -0.59
C HIS A 146 -8.68 15.82 -1.04
N ASN A 147 -7.94 16.48 -0.11
CA ASN A 147 -6.65 17.10 -0.41
C ASN A 147 -5.60 16.06 -0.85
N VAL A 148 -5.59 14.89 -0.22
CA VAL A 148 -4.70 13.79 -0.61
C VAL A 148 -4.97 13.36 -2.04
N ILE A 149 -6.24 13.20 -2.41
CA ILE A 149 -6.66 12.76 -3.74
C ILE A 149 -6.43 13.85 -4.78
N GLU A 150 -6.73 15.12 -4.48
CA GLU A 150 -6.48 16.25 -5.42
C GLU A 150 -5.01 16.32 -5.80
N ARG A 151 -4.08 16.23 -4.84
CA ARG A 151 -2.64 16.18 -5.14
C ARG A 151 -2.27 15.07 -6.10
N MET A 152 -2.95 13.93 -6.03
CA MET A 152 -2.72 12.83 -6.97
C MET A 152 -3.33 13.08 -8.34
N LEU A 153 -4.47 13.78 -8.41
CA LEU A 153 -5.11 14.13 -9.67
C LEU A 153 -4.33 15.22 -10.42
N ASP A 154 -3.77 16.18 -9.71
CA ASP A 154 -2.99 17.30 -10.27
C ASP A 154 -1.63 16.86 -10.86
N ALA A 155 -1.12 15.68 -10.46
CA ALA A 155 0.13 15.14 -11.00
C ALA A 155 0.06 14.64 -12.46
N GLY A 156 -1.03 14.89 -13.20
CA GLY A 156 -0.97 15.16 -14.65
C GLY A 156 -1.51 14.15 -15.63
N ASP A 157 -2.01 12.97 -15.37
CA ASP A 157 -2.63 12.11 -16.41
C ASP A 157 -4.02 11.62 -15.99
N ALA A 158 -5.06 12.09 -16.73
CA ALA A 158 -6.46 11.70 -16.52
C ALA A 158 -6.73 10.18 -16.71
N PHE A 159 -5.77 9.44 -17.26
CA PHE A 159 -5.87 8.02 -17.54
C PHE A 159 -5.01 7.19 -16.56
N ARG A 160 -5.36 7.22 -15.28
CA ARG A 160 -4.71 6.40 -14.26
C ARG A 160 -5.72 5.51 -13.54
N TYR A 161 -5.23 4.44 -12.96
CA TYR A 161 -6.00 3.51 -12.14
C TYR A 161 -5.43 3.47 -10.74
N ALA A 162 -6.30 3.42 -9.75
CA ALA A 162 -5.96 3.21 -8.36
C ALA A 162 -6.26 1.75 -7.97
N LEU A 163 -5.23 1.05 -7.51
CA LEU A 163 -5.31 -0.21 -6.81
C LEU A 163 -5.44 0.12 -5.33
N ILE A 164 -6.59 -0.18 -4.73
CA ILE A 164 -6.87 0.04 -3.32
C ILE A 164 -6.76 -1.30 -2.60
N VAL A 165 -5.86 -1.38 -1.63
CA VAL A 165 -5.60 -2.56 -0.81
C VAL A 165 -5.95 -2.24 0.62
N THR A 166 -6.89 -2.96 1.22
CA THR A 166 -7.11 -2.86 2.67
C THR A 166 -5.97 -3.57 3.39
N ALA A 167 -5.27 -2.88 4.27
CA ALA A 167 -4.14 -3.38 5.02
C ALA A 167 -4.51 -3.56 6.49
N GLY A 168 -4.48 -4.77 6.98
CA GLY A 168 -4.65 -5.09 8.39
C GLY A 168 -3.32 -5.17 9.12
N PHE A 169 -3.14 -4.38 10.18
CA PHE A 169 -1.97 -4.44 11.06
C PHE A 169 -2.38 -5.07 12.39
N ARG A 170 -1.73 -6.16 12.76
CA ARG A 170 -1.95 -6.83 14.05
C ARG A 170 -0.67 -6.87 14.86
N LEU A 171 -0.69 -6.16 16.01
CA LEU A 171 0.40 -6.12 16.97
C LEU A 171 -0.16 -6.42 18.35
N ARG A 172 0.47 -7.34 19.10
CA ARG A 172 -0.01 -7.76 20.43
C ARG A 172 -1.48 -8.22 20.34
N SER A 173 -2.36 -7.60 21.14
CA SER A 173 -3.82 -7.82 21.14
C SER A 173 -4.60 -6.78 20.33
N SER A 174 -3.90 -5.82 19.71
CA SER A 174 -4.51 -4.72 18.98
C SER A 174 -4.49 -4.97 17.48
N ALA A 175 -5.53 -4.49 16.80
CA ALA A 175 -5.63 -4.49 15.35
C ALA A 175 -5.90 -3.07 14.87
N VAL A 176 -5.19 -2.67 13.83
CA VAL A 176 -5.34 -1.38 13.15
C VAL A 176 -5.59 -1.65 11.69
N THR A 177 -6.54 -0.96 11.10
CA THR A 177 -6.84 -1.05 9.67
C THR A 177 -6.38 0.21 8.96
N GLY A 178 -5.73 0.03 7.82
CA GLY A 178 -5.33 1.10 6.92
C GLY A 178 -5.54 0.70 5.47
N TYR A 179 -5.20 1.60 4.57
CA TYR A 179 -5.34 1.40 3.13
C TYR A 179 -4.01 1.70 2.44
N VAL A 180 -3.59 0.78 1.60
CA VAL A 180 -2.52 1.03 0.64
C VAL A 180 -3.17 1.34 -0.71
N VAL A 181 -2.88 2.51 -1.25
CA VAL A 181 -3.36 2.95 -2.56
C VAL A 181 -2.16 3.04 -3.49
N ILE A 182 -2.21 2.31 -4.60
CA ILE A 182 -1.17 2.34 -5.63
C ILE A 182 -1.80 2.89 -6.90
N VAL A 183 -1.36 4.06 -7.33
CA VAL A 183 -1.84 4.71 -8.55
C VAL A 183 -0.88 4.40 -9.69
N LEU A 184 -1.41 3.80 -10.73
CA LEU A 184 -0.67 3.34 -11.91
C LEU A 184 -1.15 4.06 -13.17
N THR A 185 -0.25 4.34 -14.09
CA THR A 185 -0.62 4.68 -15.47
C THR A 185 -1.30 3.49 -16.13
N VAL A 186 -2.07 3.72 -17.20
CA VAL A 186 -2.68 2.63 -17.98
C VAL A 186 -1.61 1.64 -18.47
N GLN A 187 -0.44 2.14 -18.86
CA GLN A 187 0.65 1.30 -19.34
C GLN A 187 1.26 0.45 -18.22
N SER A 188 1.48 1.04 -17.03
CA SER A 188 1.97 0.31 -15.88
C SER A 188 0.99 -0.76 -15.41
N LEU A 189 -0.32 -0.44 -15.42
CA LEU A 189 -1.36 -1.42 -15.09
C LEU A 189 -1.40 -2.57 -16.09
N LYS A 190 -1.33 -2.28 -17.41
CA LYS A 190 -1.29 -3.34 -18.43
C LYS A 190 -0.11 -4.30 -18.22
N ARG A 191 1.09 -3.76 -17.99
CA ARG A 191 2.28 -4.57 -17.69
C ARG A 191 2.10 -5.44 -16.46
N LEU A 192 1.50 -4.87 -15.40
CA LEU A 192 1.19 -5.64 -14.19
C LEU A 192 0.24 -6.80 -14.48
N LEU A 193 -0.84 -6.56 -15.24
CA LEU A 193 -1.81 -7.61 -15.60
C LEU A 193 -1.19 -8.69 -16.48
N GLU A 194 -0.39 -8.33 -17.48
CA GLU A 194 0.34 -9.28 -18.33
C GLU A 194 1.29 -10.15 -17.51
N ALA A 195 1.99 -9.57 -16.54
CA ALA A 195 2.89 -10.33 -15.66
C ALA A 195 2.14 -11.22 -14.66
N LEU A 196 0.96 -10.83 -14.20
CA LEU A 196 0.10 -11.70 -13.39
C LEU A 196 -0.33 -12.93 -14.20
N ASP A 197 -0.72 -12.76 -15.46
CA ASP A 197 -1.10 -13.86 -16.35
C ASP A 197 0.09 -14.81 -16.65
N GLU A 198 1.31 -14.28 -16.73
CA GLU A 198 2.53 -15.08 -16.92
C GLU A 198 2.90 -15.86 -15.64
N TRP A 199 2.83 -15.19 -14.51
CA TRP A 199 3.15 -15.79 -13.21
C TRP A 199 2.21 -16.97 -12.89
N GLU A 200 0.93 -16.82 -13.12
CA GLU A 200 -0.07 -17.90 -12.98
C GLU A 200 0.24 -19.09 -13.89
N ARG A 201 0.57 -18.85 -15.15
CA ARG A 201 0.94 -19.91 -16.09
C ARG A 201 2.15 -20.71 -15.61
N MET A 202 3.14 -20.02 -15.01
CA MET A 202 4.33 -20.71 -14.46
C MET A 202 4.01 -21.53 -13.21
N GLN A 203 3.13 -21.04 -12.34
CA GLN A 203 2.68 -21.76 -11.15
C GLN A 203 1.88 -23.01 -11.53
N GLY A 204 0.95 -22.90 -12.48
CA GLY A 204 0.17 -24.02 -12.99
C GLY A 204 1.04 -25.12 -13.65
N ALA A 205 2.12 -24.72 -14.33
CA ALA A 205 3.07 -25.66 -14.93
C ALA A 205 3.91 -26.43 -13.89
N ASN A 206 4.22 -25.81 -12.73
CA ASN A 206 4.99 -26.43 -11.65
C ASN A 206 4.14 -27.27 -10.69
N GLY A 207 2.82 -27.08 -10.64
CA GLY A 207 1.89 -27.83 -9.80
C GLY A 207 1.44 -29.17 -10.37
N GLY A 208 1.84 -29.52 -11.60
CA GLY A 208 1.42 -30.75 -12.31
C GLY A 208 2.34 -31.96 -12.15
N THR A 209 3.35 -31.92 -11.30
CA THR A 209 4.29 -33.04 -11.05
C THR A 209 4.26 -33.46 -9.58
N HIS A 210 3.14 -34.08 -9.19
CA HIS A 210 3.12 -34.99 -8.01
C HIS A 210 2.17 -36.13 -8.25
#